data_58a3cc141e0b60abaad149d6241cfe43
#
_entry.id   58a3cc141e0b60abaad149d6241cfe43
#
_cell.length_a   1.000
_cell.length_b   1.000
_cell.length_c   1.000
_cell.angle_alpha   90.00
_cell.angle_beta   90.00
_cell.angle_gamma   90.00
#
_symmetry.space_group_name_H-M   'P 1'
#
loop_
_entity.id
_entity.type
_entity.pdbx_description
1 polymer ?
#
loop_
_entity_poly.entity_id
_entity_poly.type
_entity_poly.pdbx_seq_one_letter_code
_entity_poly.pdbx_strand_id
1 'polypeptide(L)'
;VWGTVQDHKGYIDIQSDENRGTVFELYFPMTRKARTDRQVFSHDVIRGRNESILVVDDIPEQREIASQILGRLNYAVTTVSSGEKAVAFLRENDTDLVILDMIMDPGMDGLDTYREILAIKPNQKAIIASGYAETDRVKTALDLGVGRYLKKPYTLEKISRVVRQELDC
;
A
#
# COMPACT_ATOMS: atom_id res chain seq x y z
N VAL A 1 14.68 -2.07 -12.54
CA VAL A 1 15.14 -1.07 -13.55
C VAL A 1 14.92 -1.60 -14.97
N TRP A 2 15.43 -2.78 -15.37
CA TRP A 2 15.32 -3.29 -16.75
C TRP A 2 13.85 -3.43 -17.21
N GLY A 3 12.98 -4.07 -16.43
CA GLY A 3 11.56 -4.21 -16.76
C GLY A 3 10.87 -2.85 -16.96
N THR A 4 11.14 -1.89 -16.09
CA THR A 4 10.56 -0.54 -16.20
C THR A 4 11.00 0.17 -17.50
N VAL A 5 12.25 0.02 -17.89
CA VAL A 5 12.77 0.61 -19.16
C VAL A 5 12.08 -0.02 -20.36
N GLN A 6 11.92 -1.35 -20.35
CA GLN A 6 11.23 -2.10 -21.41
C GLN A 6 9.74 -1.70 -21.51
N ASP A 7 9.02 -1.61 -20.40
CA ASP A 7 7.61 -1.20 -20.37
C ASP A 7 7.39 0.19 -20.99
N HIS A 8 8.40 1.06 -20.88
CA HIS A 8 8.40 2.39 -21.50
C HIS A 8 9.02 2.41 -22.89
N LYS A 9 9.28 1.25 -23.49
CA LYS A 9 9.94 1.11 -24.80
C LYS A 9 11.29 1.86 -24.86
N GLY A 10 11.96 1.92 -23.72
CA GLY A 10 13.25 2.56 -23.58
C GLY A 10 14.42 1.60 -23.91
N TYR A 11 15.60 2.18 -23.97
CA TYR A 11 16.86 1.49 -24.12
C TYR A 11 17.78 1.86 -22.95
N ILE A 12 18.60 0.93 -22.52
CA ILE A 12 19.58 1.12 -21.44
C ILE A 12 20.98 0.76 -21.98
N ASP A 13 21.92 1.65 -21.77
CA ASP A 13 23.33 1.41 -21.97
C ASP A 13 24.06 1.43 -20.64
N ILE A 14 25.07 0.56 -20.48
CA ILE A 14 25.80 0.39 -19.23
C ILE A 14 27.28 0.39 -19.52
N GLN A 15 28.01 1.32 -18.92
CA GLN A 15 29.45 1.40 -18.95
C GLN A 15 29.97 1.21 -17.51
N SER A 16 30.83 0.20 -17.33
CA SER A 16 31.42 -0.10 -16.02
C SER A 16 32.91 -0.30 -16.15
N ASP A 17 33.67 0.49 -15.41
CA ASP A 17 35.10 0.38 -15.29
C ASP A 17 35.50 0.01 -13.87
N GLU A 18 36.41 -0.93 -13.72
CA GLU A 18 36.96 -1.31 -12.42
C GLU A 18 37.64 -0.10 -11.76
N ASN A 19 37.28 0.22 -10.50
CA ASN A 19 37.71 1.39 -9.72
C ASN A 19 37.23 2.77 -10.22
N ARG A 20 36.40 2.86 -11.28
CA ARG A 20 35.82 4.11 -11.77
C ARG A 20 34.29 4.17 -11.58
N GLY A 21 33.67 3.03 -11.24
CA GLY A 21 32.24 2.93 -11.03
C GLY A 21 31.47 2.54 -12.29
N THR A 22 30.15 2.68 -12.22
CA THR A 22 29.23 2.28 -13.28
C THR A 22 28.36 3.46 -13.70
N VAL A 23 28.26 3.70 -15.00
CA VAL A 23 27.35 4.70 -15.58
C VAL A 23 26.21 3.97 -16.27
N PHE A 24 24.99 4.37 -15.96
CA PHE A 24 23.78 3.90 -16.64
C PHE A 24 23.19 5.02 -17.46
N GLU A 25 23.09 4.83 -18.76
CA GLU A 25 22.40 5.76 -19.66
C GLU A 25 21.03 5.18 -20.05
N LEU A 26 19.98 5.93 -19.79
CA LEU A 26 18.60 5.54 -20.05
C LEU A 26 18.01 6.40 -21.17
N TYR A 27 17.59 5.77 -22.25
CA TYR A 27 16.98 6.44 -23.40
C TYR A 27 15.49 6.11 -23.45
N PHE A 28 14.64 7.12 -23.49
CA PHE A 28 13.19 6.93 -23.61
C PHE A 28 12.68 7.60 -24.88
N PRO A 29 11.75 6.98 -25.63
CA PRO A 29 11.15 7.60 -26.80
C PRO A 29 10.39 8.85 -26.41
N MET A 30 10.62 9.92 -27.15
CA MET A 30 9.93 11.18 -26.97
C MET A 30 8.45 11.03 -27.37
N THR A 31 7.53 11.31 -26.46
CA THR A 31 6.12 11.40 -26.82
C THR A 31 5.79 12.80 -27.31
N ARG A 32 5.20 12.90 -28.51
CA ARG A 32 4.64 14.15 -29.05
C ARG A 32 3.15 14.31 -28.67
N LYS A 33 2.57 13.34 -27.96
CA LYS A 33 1.23 13.58 -27.40
C LYS A 33 1.34 14.78 -26.48
N ALA A 34 0.65 15.85 -26.85
CA ALA A 34 0.44 16.95 -25.93
C ALA A 34 0.06 16.31 -24.58
N ARG A 35 0.80 16.69 -23.54
CA ARG A 35 0.47 16.29 -22.20
C ARG A 35 -0.98 16.74 -22.02
N THR A 36 -1.91 15.80 -22.21
CA THR A 36 -3.31 16.04 -21.87
C THR A 36 -3.21 16.61 -20.48
N ASP A 37 -3.64 17.85 -20.34
CA ASP A 37 -3.48 18.66 -19.16
C ASP A 37 -3.38 17.75 -17.95
N ARG A 38 -2.36 18.02 -17.09
CA ARG A 38 -2.52 17.59 -15.72
C ARG A 38 -4.01 17.67 -15.49
N GLN A 39 -4.69 16.52 -15.42
CA GLN A 39 -5.92 16.54 -14.67
C GLN A 39 -5.53 17.36 -13.46
N VAL A 40 -5.99 18.60 -13.43
CA VAL A 40 -6.08 19.34 -12.20
C VAL A 40 -7.00 18.41 -11.44
N PHE A 41 -6.38 17.44 -10.79
CA PHE A 41 -7.07 16.65 -9.81
C PHE A 41 -7.58 17.73 -8.89
N SER A 42 -8.85 18.06 -9.03
CA SER A 42 -9.58 18.74 -8.00
C SER A 42 -9.22 17.93 -6.76
N HIS A 43 -8.37 18.53 -5.94
CA HIS A 43 -7.80 17.88 -4.77
C HIS A 43 -8.90 17.72 -3.72
N ASP A 44 -9.90 16.92 -4.01
CA ASP A 44 -10.75 16.33 -3.00
C ASP A 44 -9.95 15.21 -2.31
N VAL A 45 -8.79 15.62 -1.78
CA VAL A 45 -8.06 14.80 -0.81
C VAL A 45 -8.96 14.76 0.41
N ILE A 46 -9.69 13.66 0.54
CA ILE A 46 -10.62 13.47 1.64
C ILE A 46 -9.78 13.23 2.89
N ARG A 47 -9.88 14.15 3.83
CA ARG A 47 -9.16 14.07 5.11
C ARG A 47 -9.93 13.23 6.12
N GLY A 48 -9.21 12.58 7.00
CA GLY A 48 -9.74 11.91 8.16
C GLY A 48 -10.23 12.88 9.24
N ARG A 49 -10.99 12.33 10.18
CA ARG A 49 -11.50 13.00 11.37
C ARG A 49 -10.81 12.50 12.64
N ASN A 50 -9.52 12.16 12.51
CA ASN A 50 -8.69 11.55 13.54
C ASN A 50 -9.05 10.09 13.86
N GLU A 51 -9.64 9.37 12.89
CA GLU A 51 -9.87 7.95 13.04
C GLU A 51 -8.53 7.20 13.17
N SER A 52 -8.54 6.14 13.94
CA SER A 52 -7.38 5.30 14.22
C SER A 52 -7.15 4.26 13.12
N ILE A 53 -5.94 4.21 12.58
CA ILE A 53 -5.58 3.24 11.53
C ILE A 53 -4.36 2.43 11.98
N LEU A 54 -4.50 1.10 11.96
CA LEU A 54 -3.40 0.17 12.14
C LEU A 54 -2.83 -0.22 10.76
N VAL A 55 -1.56 0.06 10.54
CA VAL A 55 -0.84 -0.37 9.32
C VAL A 55 0.04 -1.56 9.65
N VAL A 56 -0.13 -2.64 8.90
CA VAL A 56 0.59 -3.91 9.08
C VAL A 56 1.36 -4.21 7.81
N ASP A 57 2.68 -4.20 7.89
CA ASP A 57 3.59 -4.40 6.75
C ASP A 57 4.96 -4.81 7.31
N ASP A 58 5.63 -5.80 6.77
CA ASP A 58 6.94 -6.26 7.26
C ASP A 58 8.08 -5.33 6.86
N ILE A 59 7.91 -4.54 5.78
CA ILE A 59 8.91 -3.64 5.23
C ILE A 59 8.87 -2.28 5.96
N PRO A 60 9.94 -1.88 6.69
CA PRO A 60 9.95 -0.64 7.46
C PRO A 60 9.65 0.61 6.64
N GLU A 61 10.21 0.71 5.42
CA GLU A 61 10.04 1.83 4.51
C GLU A 61 8.58 1.99 4.05
N GLN A 62 7.89 0.87 3.84
CA GLN A 62 6.47 0.87 3.47
C GLN A 62 5.60 1.37 4.63
N ARG A 63 5.89 0.93 5.86
CA ARG A 63 5.21 1.42 7.06
C ARG A 63 5.40 2.92 7.24
N GLU A 64 6.63 3.41 7.06
CA GLU A 64 6.95 4.83 7.20
C GLU A 64 6.19 5.68 6.16
N ILE A 65 6.21 5.26 4.88
CA ILE A 65 5.48 5.93 3.79
C ILE A 65 3.98 5.96 4.09
N ALA A 66 3.39 4.83 4.49
CA ALA A 66 1.98 4.76 4.82
C ALA A 66 1.62 5.68 5.99
N SER A 67 2.43 5.65 7.06
CA SER A 67 2.25 6.49 8.24
C SER A 67 2.32 7.98 7.90
N GLN A 68 3.30 8.40 7.10
CA GLN A 68 3.42 9.80 6.68
C GLN A 68 2.26 10.27 5.82
N ILE A 69 1.81 9.45 4.86
CA ILE A 69 0.68 9.78 3.99
C ILE A 69 -0.60 9.90 4.82
N LEU A 70 -0.90 8.90 5.64
CA LEU A 70 -2.13 8.86 6.46
C LEU A 70 -2.11 9.95 7.54
N GLY A 71 -0.96 10.22 8.16
CA GLY A 71 -0.81 11.32 9.11
C GLY A 71 -1.08 12.69 8.47
N ARG A 72 -0.62 12.94 7.24
CA ARG A 72 -0.96 14.16 6.46
C ARG A 72 -2.45 14.25 6.13
N LEU A 73 -3.12 13.11 6.05
CA LEU A 73 -4.57 13.02 5.86
C LEU A 73 -5.38 13.15 7.16
N ASN A 74 -4.73 13.44 8.28
CA ASN A 74 -5.34 13.62 9.60
C ASN A 74 -5.92 12.33 10.20
N TYR A 75 -5.26 11.19 10.01
CA TYR A 75 -5.54 9.94 10.70
C TYR A 75 -4.55 9.71 11.84
N ALA A 76 -4.99 9.06 12.92
CA ALA A 76 -4.13 8.58 13.99
C ALA A 76 -3.55 7.21 13.58
N VAL A 77 -2.24 7.14 13.30
CA VAL A 77 -1.63 5.95 12.70
C VAL A 77 -0.76 5.21 13.70
N THR A 78 -1.02 3.93 13.86
CA THR A 78 -0.13 2.96 14.52
C THR A 78 0.40 1.99 13.48
N THR A 79 1.67 1.59 13.59
CA THR A 79 2.28 0.65 12.65
C THR A 79 2.85 -0.57 13.39
N VAL A 80 2.69 -1.74 12.80
CA VAL A 80 3.28 -3.00 13.30
C VAL A 80 3.92 -3.79 12.16
N SER A 81 4.90 -4.61 12.47
CA SER A 81 5.76 -5.25 11.47
C SER A 81 5.40 -6.71 11.16
N SER A 82 4.30 -7.23 11.69
CA SER A 82 3.83 -8.58 11.37
C SER A 82 2.37 -8.79 11.75
N GLY A 83 1.78 -9.87 11.22
CA GLY A 83 0.41 -10.26 11.54
C GLY A 83 0.22 -10.60 13.03
N GLU A 84 1.19 -11.30 13.63
CA GLU A 84 1.14 -11.66 15.06
C GLU A 84 1.11 -10.42 15.95
N LYS A 85 1.90 -9.40 15.59
CA LYS A 85 1.89 -8.11 16.31
C LYS A 85 0.58 -7.35 16.12
N ALA A 86 -0.03 -7.47 14.94
CA ALA A 86 -1.34 -6.87 14.69
C ALA A 86 -2.43 -7.51 15.55
N VAL A 87 -2.45 -8.84 15.61
CA VAL A 87 -3.39 -9.60 16.47
C VAL A 87 -3.16 -9.26 17.95
N ALA A 88 -1.90 -9.22 18.40
CA ALA A 88 -1.57 -8.85 19.78
C ALA A 88 -2.03 -7.42 20.11
N PHE A 89 -1.78 -6.47 19.22
CA PHE A 89 -2.21 -5.07 19.37
C PHE A 89 -3.74 -4.96 19.49
N LEU A 90 -4.47 -5.65 18.61
CA LEU A 90 -5.93 -5.57 18.55
C LEU A 90 -6.65 -6.31 19.70
N ARG A 91 -5.95 -7.14 20.46
CA ARG A 91 -6.49 -7.72 21.70
C ARG A 91 -6.60 -6.69 22.83
N GLU A 92 -5.72 -5.70 22.81
CA GLU A 92 -5.61 -4.69 23.87
C GLU A 92 -6.13 -3.30 23.44
N ASN A 93 -6.24 -3.07 22.12
CA ASN A 93 -6.59 -1.78 21.56
C ASN A 93 -7.71 -1.88 20.53
N ASP A 94 -8.45 -0.80 20.36
CA ASP A 94 -9.40 -0.64 19.26
C ASP A 94 -8.77 0.18 18.14
N THR A 95 -9.17 -0.11 16.90
CA THR A 95 -8.83 0.70 15.72
C THR A 95 -10.01 0.73 14.76
N ASP A 96 -10.21 1.86 14.10
CA ASP A 96 -11.31 2.03 13.15
C ASP A 96 -11.07 1.28 11.84
N LEU A 97 -9.80 1.12 11.46
CA LEU A 97 -9.42 0.47 10.20
C LEU A 97 -8.06 -0.21 10.31
N VAL A 98 -7.92 -1.36 9.67
CA VAL A 98 -6.63 -2.04 9.46
C VAL A 98 -6.24 -1.94 7.97
N ILE A 99 -5.03 -1.52 7.69
CA ILE A 99 -4.41 -1.65 6.36
C ILE A 99 -3.35 -2.75 6.45
N LEU A 100 -3.54 -3.82 5.70
CA LEU A 100 -2.84 -5.07 5.87
C LEU A 100 -2.10 -5.45 4.59
N ASP A 101 -0.78 -5.57 4.65
CA ASP A 101 -0.03 -6.14 3.53
C ASP A 101 -0.40 -7.62 3.34
N MET A 102 -0.54 -8.02 2.09
CA MET A 102 -0.88 -9.40 1.75
C MET A 102 0.31 -10.34 1.87
N ILE A 103 1.51 -9.83 1.61
CA ILE A 103 2.74 -10.63 1.59
C ILE A 103 3.63 -10.15 2.72
N MET A 104 3.73 -10.95 3.77
CA MET A 104 4.63 -10.71 4.90
C MET A 104 5.40 -12.00 5.19
N ASP A 105 6.72 -11.90 5.29
CA ASP A 105 7.61 -13.04 5.53
C ASP A 105 8.77 -12.62 6.47
N PRO A 106 9.07 -13.40 7.52
CA PRO A 106 8.43 -14.67 7.91
C PRO A 106 7.18 -14.46 8.78
N GLY A 107 6.27 -15.44 8.80
CA GLY A 107 5.13 -15.48 9.72
C GLY A 107 3.77 -15.58 9.03
N MET A 108 2.74 -15.05 9.69
CA MET A 108 1.39 -14.98 9.11
C MET A 108 1.35 -13.98 7.96
N ASP A 109 0.81 -14.40 6.83
CA ASP A 109 0.49 -13.49 5.73
C ASP A 109 -0.78 -12.65 5.99
N GLY A 110 -1.14 -11.78 5.05
CA GLY A 110 -2.29 -10.90 5.21
C GLY A 110 -3.61 -11.65 5.39
N LEU A 111 -3.83 -12.74 4.65
CA LEU A 111 -5.06 -13.52 4.75
C LEU A 111 -5.19 -14.23 6.11
N ASP A 112 -4.11 -14.87 6.55
CA ASP A 112 -4.12 -15.58 7.83
C ASP A 112 -4.23 -14.59 8.99
N THR A 113 -3.54 -13.44 8.89
CA THR A 113 -3.68 -12.33 9.86
C THR A 113 -5.13 -11.84 9.94
N TYR A 114 -5.79 -11.64 8.79
CA TYR A 114 -7.17 -11.16 8.78
C TYR A 114 -8.15 -12.16 9.42
N ARG A 115 -7.96 -13.46 9.19
CA ARG A 115 -8.75 -14.52 9.85
C ARG A 115 -8.62 -14.47 11.37
N GLU A 116 -7.40 -14.33 11.88
CA GLU A 116 -7.17 -14.19 13.33
C GLU A 116 -7.78 -12.89 13.88
N ILE A 117 -7.71 -11.79 13.12
CA ILE A 117 -8.35 -10.53 13.51
C ILE A 117 -9.88 -10.71 13.60
N LEU A 118 -10.52 -11.35 12.63
CA LEU A 118 -11.95 -11.59 12.65
C LEU A 118 -12.40 -12.50 13.81
N ALA A 119 -11.53 -13.43 14.24
CA ALA A 119 -11.82 -14.29 15.40
C ALA A 119 -11.92 -13.49 16.72
N ILE A 120 -11.19 -12.37 16.84
CA ILE A 120 -11.21 -11.50 18.03
C ILE A 120 -12.09 -10.26 17.85
N LYS A 121 -12.22 -9.76 16.62
CA LYS A 121 -13.03 -8.58 16.25
C LYS A 121 -13.81 -8.84 14.97
N PRO A 122 -14.99 -9.47 15.02
CA PRO A 122 -15.73 -9.94 13.82
C PRO A 122 -16.13 -8.85 12.84
N ASN A 123 -16.19 -7.58 13.27
CA ASN A 123 -16.59 -6.44 12.44
C ASN A 123 -15.42 -5.50 12.13
N GLN A 124 -14.18 -5.96 12.25
CA GLN A 124 -13.02 -5.12 11.99
C GLN A 124 -12.94 -4.76 10.51
N LYS A 125 -13.05 -3.47 10.21
CA LYS A 125 -12.82 -2.95 8.85
C LYS A 125 -11.37 -3.14 8.45
N ALA A 126 -11.15 -3.61 7.22
CA ALA A 126 -9.82 -3.84 6.71
C ALA A 126 -9.70 -3.51 5.21
N ILE A 127 -8.52 -3.06 4.83
CA ILE A 127 -8.07 -2.87 3.45
C ILE A 127 -6.85 -3.76 3.25
N ILE A 128 -6.84 -4.55 2.18
CA ILE A 128 -5.65 -5.28 1.75
C ILE A 128 -4.80 -4.37 0.86
N ALA A 129 -3.52 -4.21 1.18
CA ALA A 129 -2.53 -3.56 0.34
C ALA A 129 -1.61 -4.61 -0.30
N SER A 130 -1.39 -4.57 -1.63
CA SER A 130 -0.49 -5.52 -2.30
C SER A 130 0.14 -4.91 -3.56
N GLY A 131 1.37 -5.31 -3.85
CA GLY A 131 2.09 -4.93 -5.08
C GLY A 131 1.71 -5.76 -6.31
N TYR A 132 1.17 -6.95 -6.11
CA TYR A 132 0.79 -7.85 -7.20
C TYR A 132 -0.70 -7.74 -7.51
N ALA A 133 -1.07 -8.06 -8.76
CA ALA A 133 -2.47 -8.16 -9.16
C ALA A 133 -3.22 -9.23 -8.33
N GLU A 134 -4.54 -9.15 -8.32
CA GLU A 134 -5.44 -10.04 -7.57
C GLU A 134 -5.00 -11.51 -7.63
N THR A 135 -4.37 -11.97 -6.57
CA THR A 135 -4.08 -13.39 -6.36
C THR A 135 -5.33 -14.07 -5.80
N ASP A 136 -5.40 -15.39 -5.87
CA ASP A 136 -6.51 -16.14 -5.26
C ASP A 136 -6.64 -15.87 -3.76
N ARG A 137 -5.54 -15.57 -3.06
CA ARG A 137 -5.54 -15.17 -1.64
C ARG A 137 -6.20 -13.81 -1.41
N VAL A 138 -5.98 -12.84 -2.30
CA VAL A 138 -6.65 -11.53 -2.24
C VAL A 138 -8.16 -11.71 -2.44
N LYS A 139 -8.58 -12.55 -3.40
CA LYS A 139 -10.00 -12.87 -3.60
C LYS A 139 -10.61 -13.51 -2.37
N THR A 140 -9.92 -14.50 -1.78
CA THR A 140 -10.38 -15.14 -0.54
C THR A 140 -10.52 -14.15 0.60
N ALA A 141 -9.62 -13.19 0.74
CA ALA A 141 -9.72 -12.15 1.77
C ALA A 141 -10.94 -11.23 1.54
N LEU A 142 -11.21 -10.87 0.28
CA LEU A 142 -12.41 -10.11 -0.08
C LEU A 142 -13.70 -10.89 0.21
N ASP A 143 -13.73 -12.19 -0.09
CA ASP A 143 -14.87 -13.08 0.22
C ASP A 143 -15.10 -13.23 1.73
N LEU A 144 -14.06 -13.09 2.54
CA LEU A 144 -14.15 -13.08 4.01
C LEU A 144 -14.62 -11.74 4.59
N GLY A 145 -14.81 -10.71 3.74
CA GLY A 145 -15.33 -9.42 4.18
C GLY A 145 -14.30 -8.30 4.30
N VAL A 146 -13.08 -8.47 3.79
CA VAL A 146 -12.18 -7.32 3.55
C VAL A 146 -12.90 -6.36 2.62
N GLY A 147 -13.09 -5.11 3.06
CA GLY A 147 -13.91 -4.19 2.30
C GLY A 147 -13.28 -3.76 0.97
N ARG A 148 -11.95 -3.57 0.93
CA ARG A 148 -11.30 -3.01 -0.26
C ARG A 148 -9.87 -3.50 -0.47
N TYR A 149 -9.43 -3.37 -1.73
CA TYR A 149 -8.07 -3.64 -2.18
C TYR A 149 -7.36 -2.34 -2.58
N LEU A 150 -6.11 -2.18 -2.15
CA LEU A 150 -5.26 -1.04 -2.44
C LEU A 150 -3.96 -1.52 -3.12
N LYS A 151 -3.83 -1.26 -4.43
CA LYS A 151 -2.62 -1.65 -5.18
C LYS A 151 -1.44 -0.76 -4.81
N LYS A 152 -0.32 -1.35 -4.41
CA LYS A 152 0.99 -0.69 -4.25
C LYS A 152 1.69 -0.51 -5.62
N PRO A 153 2.44 0.58 -5.84
CA PRO A 153 2.55 1.76 -5.00
C PRO A 153 1.27 2.62 -5.07
N TYR A 154 0.87 3.18 -3.96
CA TYR A 154 -0.32 4.04 -3.91
C TYR A 154 0.06 5.52 -3.81
N THR A 155 -0.75 6.38 -4.42
CA THR A 155 -0.66 7.84 -4.29
C THR A 155 -1.51 8.33 -3.13
N LEU A 156 -1.23 9.56 -2.67
CA LEU A 156 -2.00 10.21 -1.62
C LEU A 156 -3.51 10.25 -1.96
N GLU A 157 -3.87 10.55 -3.20
CA GLU A 157 -5.27 10.61 -3.64
C GLU A 157 -5.93 9.22 -3.60
N LYS A 158 -5.20 8.19 -4.02
CA LYS A 158 -5.74 6.84 -4.09
C LYS A 158 -6.00 6.27 -2.69
N ILE A 159 -5.02 6.40 -1.78
CA ILE A 159 -5.18 5.92 -0.41
C ILE A 159 -6.26 6.72 0.33
N SER A 160 -6.32 8.06 0.17
CA SER A 160 -7.34 8.90 0.82
C SER A 160 -8.76 8.48 0.45
N ARG A 161 -8.99 8.20 -0.85
CA ARG A 161 -10.29 7.74 -1.34
C ARG A 161 -10.66 6.37 -0.80
N VAL A 162 -9.75 5.40 -0.89
CA VAL A 162 -10.02 4.02 -0.50
C VAL A 162 -10.27 3.92 1.01
N VAL A 163 -9.46 4.61 1.82
CA VAL A 163 -9.61 4.66 3.27
C VAL A 163 -10.95 5.30 3.66
N ARG A 164 -11.29 6.44 3.07
CA ARG A 164 -12.57 7.10 3.40
C ARG A 164 -13.77 6.26 3.01
N GLN A 165 -13.74 5.66 1.83
CA GLN A 165 -14.81 4.78 1.37
C GLN A 165 -15.02 3.57 2.28
N GLU A 166 -13.96 3.04 2.89
CA GLU A 166 -14.07 1.92 3.83
C GLU A 166 -14.57 2.36 5.19
N LEU A 167 -14.13 3.51 5.67
CA LEU A 167 -14.56 4.03 6.96
C LEU A 167 -16.04 4.47 6.94
N ASP A 168 -16.55 4.92 5.80
CA ASP A 168 -17.93 5.41 5.66
C ASP A 168 -18.97 4.29 5.36
N CYS A 169 -18.53 3.05 5.09
CA CYS A 169 -19.39 1.88 4.97
C CYS A 169 -19.83 1.39 6.34
#